data_6574809e28bf5ef2e86a721ffc0de561
#
_entry.id   6574809e28bf5ef2e86a721ffc0de561
#
_cell.length_a   1.000
_cell.length_b   1.000
_cell.length_c   1.000
_cell.angle_alpha   90.00
_cell.angle_beta   90.00
_cell.angle_gamma   90.00
#
_symmetry.space_group_name_H-M   'P 1'
#
loop_
_entity.id
_entity.type
_entity.pdbx_description
1 polymer ?
#
loop_
_entity_poly.entity_id
_entity_poly.type
_entity_poly.pdbx_seq_one_letter_code
_entity_poly.pdbx_strand_id
1 'polypeptide(L)'
;MTKPILINKKEAIKFLGITEKDFKNYHESSGEIQGEKVKGHWYFNKDNLISWKNLKESRTINLSIKEYEICFEFAIKMVYGGLSLNGIRGQRTEVQAADDVILGILAEHAIKNLLSQKFSTEIKLDESVHPEEITPQDFDQIRDGKNFRKPKLGVGVKASKMKNAFLVLGANEVELAERKSDVYIFARVGLPSDHLFRILREHSFFGRVRQFFEENSGFKKIDILDKIPVWICGFAYVDELEQVTEIPGQEFSNGHRYVKSVGKLHNTDKDWLKLISKL
;
A
#
# COMPACT_ATOMS: atom_id res chain seq x y z
N MET A 1 15.01 -4.67 35.17
CA MET A 1 14.92 -4.36 33.72
C MET A 1 16.21 -4.84 33.06
N THR A 2 16.14 -5.76 32.14
CA THR A 2 17.31 -6.20 31.34
C THR A 2 17.79 -5.05 30.46
N LYS A 3 19.11 -4.84 30.39
CA LYS A 3 19.66 -3.81 29.48
C LYS A 3 19.29 -4.13 28.02
N PRO A 4 18.91 -3.11 27.22
CA PRO A 4 18.60 -3.34 25.80
C PRO A 4 19.83 -3.91 25.07
N ILE A 5 19.60 -4.92 24.24
CA ILE A 5 20.64 -5.48 23.38
C ILE A 5 20.73 -4.61 22.13
N LEU A 6 21.81 -3.83 22.04
CA LEU A 6 22.11 -3.00 20.90
C LEU A 6 22.98 -3.76 19.90
N ILE A 7 22.59 -3.76 18.65
CA ILE A 7 23.33 -4.37 17.53
C ILE A 7 23.65 -3.32 16.45
N ASN A 8 24.76 -3.50 15.75
CA ASN A 8 25.15 -2.58 14.68
C ASN A 8 24.32 -2.78 13.41
N LYS A 9 24.45 -1.88 12.42
CA LYS A 9 23.72 -1.91 11.15
C LYS A 9 23.83 -3.26 10.42
N LYS A 10 25.04 -3.83 10.33
CA LYS A 10 25.30 -5.09 9.62
C LYS A 10 24.58 -6.28 10.30
N GLU A 11 24.64 -6.32 11.62
CA GLU A 11 23.95 -7.32 12.43
C GLU A 11 22.42 -7.15 12.32
N ALA A 12 21.90 -5.92 12.33
CA ALA A 12 20.48 -5.65 12.17
C ALA A 12 19.94 -6.12 10.80
N ILE A 13 20.65 -5.85 9.72
CA ILE A 13 20.33 -6.33 8.37
C ILE A 13 20.29 -7.85 8.33
N LYS A 14 21.30 -8.52 8.88
CA LYS A 14 21.37 -9.98 8.96
C LYS A 14 20.24 -10.55 9.80
N PHE A 15 19.95 -9.92 10.95
CA PHE A 15 18.88 -10.33 11.87
C PHE A 15 17.48 -10.23 11.22
N LEU A 16 17.23 -9.17 10.45
CA LEU A 16 15.96 -8.98 9.75
C LEU A 16 15.83 -9.82 8.47
N GLY A 17 16.94 -10.33 7.95
CA GLY A 17 16.95 -11.11 6.68
C GLY A 17 16.58 -10.26 5.46
N ILE A 18 16.91 -8.97 5.46
CA ILE A 18 16.58 -8.03 4.37
C ILE A 18 17.84 -7.53 3.68
N THR A 19 17.71 -6.91 2.51
CA THR A 19 18.84 -6.30 1.80
C THR A 19 19.29 -4.99 2.46
N GLU A 20 20.52 -4.56 2.24
CA GLU A 20 21.01 -3.25 2.72
C GLU A 20 20.19 -2.10 2.14
N LYS A 21 19.76 -2.22 0.89
CA LYS A 21 18.89 -1.25 0.21
C LYS A 21 17.54 -1.12 0.90
N ASP A 22 16.92 -2.24 1.26
CA ASP A 22 15.63 -2.24 1.95
C ASP A 22 15.79 -1.70 3.37
N PHE A 23 16.87 -2.07 4.07
CA PHE A 23 17.17 -1.53 5.40
C PHE A 23 17.33 0.00 5.35
N LYS A 24 18.10 0.51 4.37
CA LYS A 24 18.25 1.96 4.17
C LYS A 24 16.91 2.64 3.95
N ASN A 25 16.02 2.04 3.16
CA ASN A 25 14.69 2.56 2.94
C ASN A 25 13.87 2.63 4.24
N TYR A 26 13.86 1.54 5.03
CA TYR A 26 13.09 1.47 6.28
C TYR A 26 13.67 2.34 7.41
N HIS A 27 14.98 2.54 7.43
CA HIS A 27 15.64 3.36 8.46
C HIS A 27 15.75 4.82 8.06
N GLU A 28 16.37 5.11 6.90
CA GLU A 28 16.74 6.49 6.51
C GLU A 28 15.60 7.22 5.82
N SER A 29 14.82 6.54 4.95
CA SER A 29 13.78 7.20 4.15
C SER A 29 12.42 7.23 4.85
N SER A 30 11.96 6.09 5.38
CA SER A 30 10.61 6.00 5.96
C SER A 30 10.59 6.16 7.49
N GLY A 31 11.73 6.04 8.17
CA GLY A 31 11.82 6.14 9.63
C GLY A 31 11.12 5.03 10.40
N GLU A 32 10.79 3.90 9.75
CA GLU A 32 10.11 2.77 10.38
C GLU A 32 11.01 1.99 11.35
N ILE A 33 12.29 1.87 11.00
CA ILE A 33 13.30 1.26 11.87
C ILE A 33 14.08 2.39 12.54
N GLN A 34 13.93 2.51 13.84
CA GLN A 34 14.60 3.54 14.64
C GLN A 34 15.90 3.01 15.22
N GLY A 35 16.95 3.82 15.11
CA GLY A 35 18.27 3.57 15.69
C GLY A 35 18.80 4.77 16.42
N GLU A 36 19.84 4.58 17.21
CA GLU A 36 20.59 5.63 17.88
C GLU A 36 22.01 5.74 17.32
N LYS A 37 22.53 6.95 17.22
CA LYS A 37 23.89 7.19 16.73
C LYS A 37 24.84 7.37 17.92
N VAL A 38 25.74 6.41 18.14
CA VAL A 38 26.74 6.43 19.21
C VAL A 38 28.13 6.50 18.60
N LYS A 39 28.91 7.54 18.93
CA LYS A 39 30.27 7.76 18.40
C LYS A 39 30.36 7.66 16.87
N GLY A 40 29.35 8.18 16.16
CA GLY A 40 29.32 8.18 14.70
C GLY A 40 28.73 6.91 14.06
N HIS A 41 28.47 5.86 14.80
CA HIS A 41 27.95 4.58 14.32
C HIS A 41 26.48 4.39 14.73
N TRP A 42 25.69 3.77 13.85
CA TRP A 42 24.28 3.44 14.12
C TRP A 42 24.15 2.12 14.88
N TYR A 43 23.36 2.15 15.94
CA TYR A 43 22.97 0.99 16.74
C TYR A 43 21.45 0.88 16.81
N PHE A 44 20.97 -0.37 16.88
CA PHE A 44 19.55 -0.69 16.85
C PHE A 44 19.23 -1.61 18.00
N ASN A 45 18.17 -1.27 18.74
CA ASN A 45 17.63 -2.12 19.80
C ASN A 45 16.97 -3.35 19.17
N LYS A 46 17.44 -4.55 19.55
CA LYS A 46 16.97 -5.81 19.00
C LYS A 46 15.48 -6.04 19.27
N ASP A 47 14.96 -5.62 20.42
CA ASP A 47 13.53 -5.77 20.76
C ASP A 47 12.66 -4.87 19.88
N ASN A 48 13.13 -3.66 19.54
CA ASN A 48 12.45 -2.79 18.60
C ASN A 48 12.41 -3.38 17.19
N LEU A 49 13.49 -4.03 16.75
CA LEU A 49 13.53 -4.73 15.45
C LEU A 49 12.56 -5.92 15.43
N ILE A 50 12.47 -6.68 16.51
CA ILE A 50 11.49 -7.77 16.66
C ILE A 50 10.07 -7.21 16.57
N SER A 51 9.80 -6.15 17.33
CA SER A 51 8.48 -5.50 17.36
C SER A 51 8.07 -4.99 15.99
N TRP A 52 8.99 -4.33 15.27
CA TRP A 52 8.75 -3.87 13.90
C TRP A 52 8.47 -5.02 12.94
N LYS A 53 9.26 -6.09 13.00
CA LYS A 53 9.07 -7.29 12.17
C LYS A 53 7.70 -7.92 12.41
N ASN A 54 7.36 -8.15 13.68
CA ASN A 54 6.07 -8.73 14.06
C ASN A 54 4.89 -7.85 13.64
N LEU A 55 5.01 -6.53 13.79
CA LEU A 55 4.01 -5.58 13.35
C LEU A 55 3.82 -5.66 11.84
N LYS A 56 4.90 -5.63 11.06
CA LYS A 56 4.85 -5.77 9.60
C LYS A 56 4.18 -7.06 9.18
N GLU A 57 4.57 -8.19 9.76
CA GLU A 57 3.98 -9.50 9.47
C GLU A 57 2.47 -9.51 9.81
N SER A 58 2.08 -8.98 10.97
CA SER A 58 0.68 -8.92 11.40
C SER A 58 -0.20 -7.95 10.59
N ARG A 59 0.40 -7.07 9.80
CA ARG A 59 -0.26 -6.10 8.90
C ARG A 59 -0.12 -6.47 7.44
N THR A 60 0.47 -7.61 7.13
CA THR A 60 0.60 -8.09 5.75
C THR A 60 -0.50 -9.09 5.45
N ILE A 61 -1.35 -8.75 4.49
CA ILE A 61 -2.41 -9.61 3.96
C ILE A 61 -1.93 -10.17 2.62
N ASN A 62 -2.03 -11.48 2.45
CA ASN A 62 -1.73 -12.12 1.17
C ASN A 62 -3.04 -12.30 0.40
N LEU A 63 -3.23 -11.54 -0.66
CA LEU A 63 -4.37 -11.68 -1.55
C LEU A 63 -4.14 -12.82 -2.54
N SER A 64 -5.22 -13.50 -2.90
CA SER A 64 -5.23 -14.59 -3.88
C SER A 64 -5.27 -14.05 -5.31
N ILE A 65 -5.00 -14.93 -6.28
CA ILE A 65 -5.18 -14.60 -7.70
C ILE A 65 -6.63 -14.31 -8.04
N LYS A 66 -7.61 -14.92 -7.37
CA LYS A 66 -9.03 -14.61 -7.57
C LYS A 66 -9.36 -13.17 -7.19
N GLU A 67 -8.79 -12.67 -6.09
CA GLU A 67 -8.94 -11.26 -5.70
C GLU A 67 -8.25 -10.33 -6.71
N TYR A 68 -7.11 -10.73 -7.25
CA TYR A 68 -6.46 -9.99 -8.33
C TYR A 68 -7.32 -9.97 -9.62
N GLU A 69 -7.93 -11.09 -9.99
CA GLU A 69 -8.80 -11.16 -11.18
C GLU A 69 -9.97 -10.16 -11.06
N ILE A 70 -10.59 -10.05 -9.90
CA ILE A 70 -11.64 -9.06 -9.62
C ILE A 70 -11.09 -7.64 -9.81
N CYS A 71 -9.93 -7.35 -9.23
CA CYS A 71 -9.28 -6.02 -9.33
C CYS A 71 -8.90 -5.70 -10.78
N PHE A 72 -8.40 -6.68 -11.52
CA PHE A 72 -8.05 -6.55 -12.93
C PHE A 72 -9.29 -6.28 -13.81
N GLU A 73 -10.37 -7.05 -13.61
CA GLU A 73 -11.63 -6.84 -14.33
C GLU A 73 -12.19 -5.44 -14.08
N PHE A 74 -12.17 -4.99 -12.83
CA PHE A 74 -12.58 -3.64 -12.46
C PHE A 74 -11.71 -2.58 -13.16
N ALA A 75 -10.40 -2.74 -13.16
CA ALA A 75 -9.47 -1.83 -13.82
C ALA A 75 -9.72 -1.73 -15.34
N ILE A 76 -9.98 -2.87 -15.99
CA ILE A 76 -10.32 -2.88 -17.42
C ILE A 76 -11.64 -2.14 -17.68
N LYS A 77 -12.67 -2.35 -16.87
CA LYS A 77 -13.93 -1.62 -16.97
C LYS A 77 -13.73 -0.12 -16.78
N MET A 78 -12.91 0.29 -15.82
CA MET A 78 -12.59 1.69 -15.55
C MET A 78 -11.83 2.35 -16.72
N VAL A 79 -10.80 1.69 -17.25
CA VAL A 79 -9.88 2.29 -18.23
C VAL A 79 -10.43 2.23 -19.66
N TYR A 80 -11.10 1.12 -20.01
CA TYR A 80 -11.56 0.85 -21.39
C TYR A 80 -13.08 0.88 -21.55
N GLY A 81 -13.85 0.99 -20.47
CA GLY A 81 -15.31 1.03 -20.48
C GLY A 81 -15.92 2.35 -20.94
N GLY A 82 -15.13 3.27 -21.49
CA GLY A 82 -15.62 4.56 -21.98
C GLY A 82 -15.91 5.59 -20.89
N LEU A 83 -15.54 5.28 -19.66
CA LEU A 83 -15.71 6.17 -18.54
C LEU A 83 -14.70 7.32 -18.63
N SER A 84 -15.17 8.54 -18.38
CA SER A 84 -14.32 9.72 -18.39
C SER A 84 -13.29 9.63 -17.26
N LEU A 85 -12.09 9.19 -17.60
CA LEU A 85 -10.94 9.18 -16.69
C LEU A 85 -10.34 10.59 -16.52
N ASN A 86 -11.17 11.64 -16.54
CA ASN A 86 -10.74 13.04 -16.54
C ASN A 86 -9.87 13.44 -15.34
N GLY A 87 -9.67 12.58 -14.36
CA GLY A 87 -8.73 12.78 -13.25
C GLY A 87 -7.55 11.81 -13.23
N ILE A 88 -7.64 10.66 -13.94
CA ILE A 88 -6.63 9.59 -13.88
C ILE A 88 -5.67 9.68 -15.08
N ARG A 89 -6.13 10.16 -16.24
CA ARG A 89 -5.33 10.10 -17.47
C ARG A 89 -4.07 10.97 -17.40
N GLY A 90 -4.11 12.20 -16.98
CA GLY A 90 -2.93 13.04 -16.99
C GLY A 90 -2.01 12.73 -18.20
N GLN A 91 -0.72 12.51 -17.96
CA GLN A 91 0.27 12.05 -18.94
C GLN A 91 0.48 10.51 -18.92
N ARG A 92 -0.43 9.74 -18.30
CA ARG A 92 -0.28 8.27 -18.16
C ARG A 92 -0.85 7.54 -19.35
N THR A 93 -0.21 6.43 -19.74
CA THR A 93 -0.78 5.48 -20.69
C THR A 93 -1.92 4.69 -20.04
N GLU A 94 -2.80 4.08 -20.85
CA GLU A 94 -3.89 3.23 -20.37
C GLU A 94 -3.39 2.09 -19.49
N VAL A 95 -2.25 1.49 -19.85
CA VAL A 95 -1.63 0.41 -19.06
C VAL A 95 -1.17 0.90 -17.69
N GLN A 96 -0.60 2.11 -17.62
CA GLN A 96 -0.22 2.72 -16.35
C GLN A 96 -1.43 3.07 -15.49
N ALA A 97 -2.49 3.58 -16.11
CA ALA A 97 -3.73 3.87 -15.41
C ALA A 97 -4.37 2.58 -14.85
N ALA A 98 -4.38 1.50 -15.64
CA ALA A 98 -4.87 0.20 -15.18
C ALA A 98 -4.00 -0.36 -14.02
N ASP A 99 -2.67 -0.27 -14.10
CA ASP A 99 -1.76 -0.69 -13.02
C ASP A 99 -2.05 0.07 -11.70
N ASP A 100 -2.25 1.39 -11.79
CA ASP A 100 -2.57 2.21 -10.62
C ASP A 100 -3.95 1.86 -10.01
N VAL A 101 -4.96 1.61 -10.85
CA VAL A 101 -6.29 1.16 -10.38
C VAL A 101 -6.19 -0.21 -9.71
N ILE A 102 -5.50 -1.17 -10.32
CA ILE A 102 -5.27 -2.50 -9.74
C ILE A 102 -4.61 -2.37 -8.36
N LEU A 103 -3.57 -1.55 -8.23
CA LEU A 103 -2.90 -1.32 -6.95
C LEU A 103 -3.85 -0.75 -5.89
N GLY A 104 -4.70 0.22 -6.27
CA GLY A 104 -5.70 0.82 -5.37
C GLY A 104 -6.67 -0.22 -4.84
N ILE A 105 -7.35 -0.91 -5.72
CA ILE A 105 -8.37 -1.92 -5.35
C ILE A 105 -7.77 -3.09 -4.55
N LEU A 106 -6.55 -3.56 -4.89
CA LEU A 106 -5.84 -4.56 -4.08
C LEU A 106 -5.60 -4.08 -2.65
N ALA A 107 -5.24 -2.80 -2.46
CA ALA A 107 -5.06 -2.24 -1.14
C ALA A 107 -6.38 -2.19 -0.35
N GLU A 108 -7.47 -1.78 -0.97
CA GLU A 108 -8.80 -1.75 -0.38
C GLU A 108 -9.26 -3.14 0.07
N HIS A 109 -9.13 -4.17 -0.80
CA HIS A 109 -9.44 -5.55 -0.45
C HIS A 109 -8.58 -6.07 0.71
N ALA A 110 -7.29 -5.74 0.73
CA ALA A 110 -6.40 -6.12 1.84
C ALA A 110 -6.81 -5.46 3.15
N ILE A 111 -7.19 -4.17 3.13
CA ILE A 111 -7.67 -3.47 4.31
C ILE A 111 -8.99 -4.06 4.81
N LYS A 112 -9.94 -4.36 3.92
CA LYS A 112 -11.18 -5.07 4.26
C LYS A 112 -10.88 -6.40 4.96
N ASN A 113 -9.95 -7.19 4.42
CA ASN A 113 -9.54 -8.46 5.01
C ASN A 113 -8.86 -8.27 6.38
N LEU A 114 -7.96 -7.27 6.53
CA LEU A 114 -7.33 -6.96 7.81
C LEU A 114 -8.36 -6.60 8.88
N LEU A 115 -9.30 -5.69 8.56
CA LEU A 115 -10.33 -5.24 9.50
C LEU A 115 -11.22 -6.40 9.94
N SER A 116 -11.63 -7.25 9.01
CA SER A 116 -12.44 -8.43 9.31
C SER A 116 -11.68 -9.46 10.15
N GLN A 117 -10.47 -9.84 9.74
CA GLN A 117 -9.73 -10.94 10.35
C GLN A 117 -9.14 -10.57 11.72
N LYS A 118 -8.66 -9.34 11.87
CA LYS A 118 -7.93 -8.92 13.07
C LYS A 118 -8.78 -8.12 14.04
N PHE A 119 -9.72 -7.35 13.55
CA PHE A 119 -10.51 -6.44 14.38
C PHE A 119 -12.00 -6.78 14.41
N SER A 120 -12.41 -7.89 13.78
CA SER A 120 -13.81 -8.34 13.70
C SER A 120 -14.75 -7.24 13.19
N THR A 121 -14.24 -6.40 12.30
CA THR A 121 -14.95 -5.25 11.73
C THR A 121 -15.20 -5.48 10.25
N GLU A 122 -16.45 -5.53 9.85
CA GLU A 122 -16.85 -5.71 8.45
C GLU A 122 -17.12 -4.36 7.80
N ILE A 123 -16.52 -4.15 6.62
CA ILE A 123 -16.77 -2.99 5.77
C ILE A 123 -17.24 -3.44 4.39
N LYS A 124 -17.99 -2.57 3.72
CA LYS A 124 -18.25 -2.67 2.28
C LYS A 124 -17.44 -1.59 1.58
N LEU A 125 -16.77 -1.99 0.51
CA LEU A 125 -16.06 -1.09 -0.38
C LEU A 125 -17.03 -0.55 -1.43
N ASP A 126 -16.74 0.60 -1.98
CA ASP A 126 -17.43 1.08 -3.17
C ASP A 126 -16.82 0.39 -4.40
N GLU A 127 -17.42 -0.70 -4.81
CA GLU A 127 -17.02 -1.47 -6.01
C GLU A 127 -17.74 -0.99 -7.27
N SER A 128 -18.47 0.15 -7.18
CA SER A 128 -19.18 0.72 -8.32
C SER A 128 -18.26 1.59 -9.15
N VAL A 129 -18.46 1.57 -10.47
CA VAL A 129 -17.78 2.47 -11.37
C VAL A 129 -18.64 3.72 -11.55
N HIS A 130 -18.17 4.86 -11.04
CA HIS A 130 -18.85 6.15 -11.14
C HIS A 130 -18.32 6.94 -12.34
N PRO A 131 -19.10 7.08 -13.44
CA PRO A 131 -18.62 7.74 -14.66
C PRO A 131 -18.43 9.25 -14.53
N GLU A 132 -19.21 9.89 -13.67
CA GLU A 132 -19.32 11.35 -13.59
C GLU A 132 -18.97 11.91 -12.21
N GLU A 133 -18.91 11.08 -11.18
CA GLU A 133 -18.66 11.51 -9.79
C GLU A 133 -17.34 10.94 -9.28
N ILE A 134 -16.56 11.79 -8.63
CA ILE A 134 -15.41 11.36 -7.84
C ILE A 134 -15.92 11.08 -6.43
N THR A 135 -16.00 9.81 -6.06
CA THR A 135 -16.28 9.45 -4.67
C THR A 135 -15.00 9.61 -3.86
N PRO A 136 -14.99 10.50 -2.84
CA PRO A 136 -13.78 10.73 -2.04
C PRO A 136 -13.51 9.60 -1.04
N GLN A 137 -14.42 8.64 -0.91
CA GLN A 137 -14.42 7.65 0.16
C GLN A 137 -14.46 6.24 -0.39
N ASP A 138 -13.44 5.46 0.00
CA ASP A 138 -13.31 4.07 -0.43
C ASP A 138 -14.12 3.10 0.46
N PHE A 139 -14.60 3.56 1.64
CA PHE A 139 -15.49 2.81 2.51
C PHE A 139 -16.93 3.27 2.31
N ASP A 140 -17.76 2.45 1.66
CA ASP A 140 -19.19 2.72 1.49
C ASP A 140 -19.95 2.53 2.81
N GLN A 141 -19.76 1.39 3.47
CA GLN A 141 -20.47 1.06 4.70
C GLN A 141 -19.57 0.33 5.70
N ILE A 142 -19.92 0.49 6.97
CA ILE A 142 -19.33 -0.27 8.10
C ILE A 142 -20.45 -0.98 8.86
N ARG A 143 -20.17 -2.21 9.33
CA ARG A 143 -21.12 -2.97 10.15
C ARG A 143 -21.22 -2.36 11.56
N ASP A 144 -22.44 -2.11 11.98
CA ASP A 144 -22.81 -1.66 13.32
C ASP A 144 -23.89 -2.60 13.88
N GLY A 145 -23.46 -3.53 14.72
CA GLY A 145 -24.30 -4.62 15.18
C GLY A 145 -24.78 -5.53 14.04
N LYS A 146 -26.11 -5.58 13.80
CA LYS A 146 -26.72 -6.37 12.71
C LYS A 146 -26.83 -5.60 11.38
N ASN A 147 -26.67 -4.28 11.39
CA ASN A 147 -26.91 -3.42 10.23
C ASN A 147 -25.60 -2.88 9.67
N PHE A 148 -25.66 -2.40 8.44
CA PHE A 148 -24.61 -1.60 7.82
C PHE A 148 -25.04 -0.13 7.80
N ARG A 149 -24.10 0.77 8.07
CA ARG A 149 -24.32 2.23 7.98
C ARG A 149 -23.11 2.91 7.32
N LYS A 150 -23.30 4.13 6.85
CA LYS A 150 -22.17 4.95 6.39
C LYS A 150 -21.19 5.21 7.53
N PRO A 151 -19.87 5.19 7.26
CA PRO A 151 -18.87 5.63 8.23
C PRO A 151 -19.13 7.10 8.63
N LYS A 152 -18.82 7.45 9.89
CA LYS A 152 -18.90 8.84 10.36
C LYS A 152 -17.71 9.69 9.90
N LEU A 153 -16.59 9.04 9.60
CA LEU A 153 -15.39 9.67 9.02
C LEU A 153 -15.23 9.21 7.59
N GLY A 154 -14.85 10.12 6.71
CA GLY A 154 -14.41 9.81 5.37
C GLY A 154 -13.08 9.08 5.38
N VAL A 155 -13.00 7.92 4.74
CA VAL A 155 -11.79 7.11 4.65
C VAL A 155 -11.32 7.03 3.21
N GLY A 156 -10.10 7.52 2.94
CA GLY A 156 -9.40 7.33 1.67
C GLY A 156 -8.31 6.27 1.81
N VAL A 157 -8.17 5.42 0.82
CA VAL A 157 -7.11 4.42 0.74
C VAL A 157 -6.07 4.88 -0.28
N LYS A 158 -4.81 4.79 0.09
CA LYS A 158 -3.69 5.08 -0.81
C LYS A 158 -2.77 3.89 -0.94
N ALA A 159 -2.57 3.49 -2.18
CA ALA A 159 -1.72 2.37 -2.52
C ALA A 159 -0.41 2.81 -3.16
N SER A 160 0.64 2.04 -2.95
CA SER A 160 1.91 2.24 -3.63
C SER A 160 2.68 0.94 -3.73
N LYS A 161 3.75 0.94 -4.55
CA LYS A 161 4.68 -0.19 -4.61
C LYS A 161 5.47 -0.33 -3.31
N MET A 162 5.96 -1.54 -3.00
CA MET A 162 6.57 -1.92 -1.71
C MET A 162 7.70 -1.01 -1.19
N LYS A 163 8.33 -0.23 -2.06
CA LYS A 163 9.50 0.61 -1.69
C LYS A 163 9.17 2.05 -1.34
N ASN A 164 7.91 2.46 -1.44
CA ASN A 164 7.54 3.84 -1.13
C ASN A 164 7.63 4.12 0.37
N ALA A 165 8.38 5.19 0.72
CA ALA A 165 8.65 5.55 2.11
C ALA A 165 7.59 6.51 2.71
N PHE A 166 6.71 7.07 1.87
CA PHE A 166 5.77 8.13 2.25
C PHE A 166 4.36 7.83 1.75
N LEU A 167 3.37 8.14 2.58
CA LEU A 167 2.04 8.48 2.11
C LEU A 167 2.14 9.84 1.43
N VAL A 168 1.71 9.94 0.16
CA VAL A 168 1.75 11.17 -0.63
C VAL A 168 0.38 11.42 -1.25
N LEU A 169 -0.18 12.61 -1.02
CA LEU A 169 -1.45 13.06 -1.55
C LEU A 169 -1.25 14.28 -2.44
N GLY A 170 -2.03 14.38 -3.51
CA GLY A 170 -2.10 15.57 -4.32
C GLY A 170 -2.75 16.74 -3.57
N ALA A 171 -2.39 17.99 -3.88
CA ALA A 171 -3.02 19.16 -3.27
C ALA A 171 -4.55 19.12 -3.40
N ASN A 172 -5.06 18.79 -4.60
CA ASN A 172 -6.50 18.71 -4.86
C ASN A 172 -7.23 17.64 -4.01
N GLU A 173 -6.52 16.60 -3.55
CA GLU A 173 -7.13 15.54 -2.72
C GLU A 173 -7.34 15.98 -1.27
N VAL A 174 -6.67 17.04 -0.84
CA VAL A 174 -6.73 17.55 0.54
C VAL A 174 -7.44 18.90 0.61
N GLU A 175 -7.29 19.73 -0.41
CA GLU A 175 -7.79 21.11 -0.41
C GLU A 175 -9.22 21.22 -0.95
N LEU A 176 -9.62 20.33 -1.88
CA LEU A 176 -10.98 20.34 -2.40
C LEU A 176 -11.90 19.51 -1.50
N ALA A 177 -12.94 20.15 -0.98
CA ALA A 177 -13.86 19.56 0.00
C ALA A 177 -14.53 18.27 -0.53
N GLU A 178 -14.85 18.24 -1.82
CA GLU A 178 -15.47 17.10 -2.50
C GLU A 178 -14.53 15.90 -2.70
N ARG A 179 -13.22 16.09 -2.49
CA ARG A 179 -12.20 15.03 -2.64
C ARG A 179 -11.53 14.63 -1.33
N LYS A 180 -11.78 15.40 -0.29
CA LYS A 180 -11.10 15.26 0.98
C LYS A 180 -11.70 14.13 1.81
N SER A 181 -10.84 13.26 2.30
CA SER A 181 -11.17 12.30 3.37
C SER A 181 -10.65 12.79 4.72
N ASP A 182 -11.27 12.37 5.82
CA ASP A 182 -10.84 12.71 7.18
C ASP A 182 -9.59 11.94 7.59
N VAL A 183 -9.46 10.72 7.04
CA VAL A 183 -8.35 9.80 7.32
C VAL A 183 -7.91 9.09 6.06
N TYR A 184 -6.60 8.90 5.92
CA TYR A 184 -5.99 8.19 4.81
C TYR A 184 -5.24 6.96 5.31
N ILE A 185 -5.63 5.78 4.82
CA ILE A 185 -4.94 4.51 5.08
C ILE A 185 -3.93 4.28 3.97
N PHE A 186 -2.69 3.96 4.34
CA PHE A 186 -1.63 3.72 3.38
C PHE A 186 -1.23 2.24 3.34
N ALA A 187 -1.19 1.68 2.14
CA ALA A 187 -0.76 0.32 1.89
C ALA A 187 0.33 0.23 0.83
N ARG A 188 1.26 -0.69 1.02
CA ARG A 188 2.28 -1.06 0.04
C ARG A 188 1.93 -2.41 -0.56
N VAL A 189 1.78 -2.46 -1.87
CA VAL A 189 1.37 -3.65 -2.63
C VAL A 189 2.57 -4.32 -3.27
N GLY A 190 2.76 -5.59 -2.99
CA GLY A 190 3.85 -6.42 -3.54
C GLY A 190 3.55 -6.95 -4.93
N LEU A 191 2.94 -6.12 -5.78
CA LEU A 191 2.67 -6.47 -7.16
C LEU A 191 3.93 -6.25 -8.01
N PRO A 192 4.48 -7.31 -8.65
CA PRO A 192 5.63 -7.15 -9.52
C PRO A 192 5.26 -6.34 -10.77
N SER A 193 6.22 -5.59 -11.33
CA SER A 193 5.98 -4.77 -12.52
C SER A 193 5.63 -5.57 -13.79
N ASP A 194 5.95 -6.86 -13.78
CA ASP A 194 5.66 -7.82 -14.86
C ASP A 194 4.45 -8.74 -14.53
N HIS A 195 3.59 -8.31 -13.61
CA HIS A 195 2.46 -9.13 -13.12
C HIS A 195 1.52 -9.61 -14.24
N LEU A 196 1.27 -8.78 -15.26
CA LEU A 196 0.44 -9.16 -16.40
C LEU A 196 1.05 -10.35 -17.15
N PHE A 197 2.37 -10.35 -17.40
CA PHE A 197 3.05 -11.46 -18.03
C PHE A 197 3.02 -12.72 -17.18
N ARG A 198 3.12 -12.58 -15.85
CA ARG A 198 3.06 -13.71 -14.92
C ARG A 198 1.70 -14.39 -14.93
N ILE A 199 0.62 -13.62 -15.02
CA ILE A 199 -0.75 -14.15 -15.09
C ILE A 199 -1.05 -14.71 -16.46
N LEU A 200 -0.73 -14.00 -17.52
CA LEU A 200 -0.96 -14.44 -18.89
C LEU A 200 -0.15 -15.67 -19.28
N ARG A 201 0.92 -15.97 -18.53
CA ARG A 201 1.75 -17.18 -18.74
C ARG A 201 0.92 -18.45 -18.77
N GLU A 202 -0.14 -18.54 -17.97
CA GLU A 202 -1.00 -19.73 -17.90
C GLU A 202 -2.06 -19.80 -19.01
N HIS A 203 -2.25 -18.72 -19.78
CA HIS A 203 -3.18 -18.72 -20.90
C HIS A 203 -2.57 -19.40 -22.15
N SER A 204 -3.40 -20.11 -22.92
CA SER A 204 -3.02 -20.83 -24.15
C SER A 204 -2.30 -19.93 -25.17
N PHE A 205 -2.61 -18.64 -25.19
CA PHE A 205 -1.92 -17.65 -26.02
C PHE A 205 -0.41 -17.62 -25.76
N PHE A 206 0.02 -17.80 -24.51
CA PHE A 206 1.42 -17.83 -24.12
C PHE A 206 2.07 -19.23 -24.22
N GLY A 207 1.36 -20.24 -24.67
CA GLY A 207 1.91 -21.59 -24.77
C GLY A 207 3.22 -21.66 -25.57
N ARG A 208 3.30 -20.93 -26.68
CA ARG A 208 4.54 -20.85 -27.49
C ARG A 208 5.66 -20.09 -26.77
N VAL A 209 5.33 -19.02 -26.07
CA VAL A 209 6.30 -18.25 -25.29
C VAL A 209 6.82 -19.08 -24.12
N ARG A 210 5.94 -19.83 -23.45
CA ARG A 210 6.30 -20.76 -22.38
C ARG A 210 7.24 -21.85 -22.88
N GLN A 211 6.92 -22.50 -24.01
CA GLN A 211 7.78 -23.48 -24.62
C GLN A 211 9.16 -22.92 -24.96
N PHE A 212 9.22 -21.71 -25.52
CA PHE A 212 10.48 -21.01 -25.80
C PHE A 212 11.33 -20.81 -24.53
N PHE A 213 10.73 -20.45 -23.41
CA PHE A 213 11.46 -20.29 -22.13
C PHE A 213 11.90 -21.63 -21.53
N GLU A 214 11.11 -22.67 -21.71
CA GLU A 214 11.45 -24.03 -21.23
C GLU A 214 12.63 -24.61 -22.02
N GLU A 215 12.69 -24.36 -23.33
CA GLU A 215 13.74 -24.83 -24.24
C GLU A 215 15.05 -24.04 -24.13
N ASN A 216 15.02 -22.83 -23.63
CA ASN A 216 16.16 -21.91 -23.56
C ASN A 216 16.56 -21.63 -22.10
N SER A 217 17.38 -22.49 -21.53
CA SER A 217 17.81 -22.43 -20.10
C SER A 217 18.56 -21.17 -19.69
N GLY A 218 19.02 -20.33 -20.64
CA GLY A 218 19.71 -19.05 -20.38
C GLY A 218 18.76 -17.88 -20.08
N PHE A 219 17.46 -18.03 -20.30
CA PHE A 219 16.50 -16.98 -20.03
C PHE A 219 15.98 -17.04 -18.59
N LYS A 220 15.82 -15.88 -17.98
CA LYS A 220 15.19 -15.76 -16.65
C LYS A 220 13.77 -16.32 -16.71
N LYS A 221 13.50 -17.34 -15.91
CA LYS A 221 12.14 -17.88 -15.79
C LYS A 221 11.21 -16.80 -15.22
N ILE A 222 10.02 -16.71 -15.81
CA ILE A 222 8.93 -15.90 -15.27
C ILE A 222 8.23 -16.73 -14.19
N ASP A 223 8.35 -16.31 -12.94
CA ASP A 223 7.69 -17.00 -11.82
C ASP A 223 6.18 -16.82 -11.88
N ILE A 224 5.44 -17.83 -11.45
CA ILE A 224 3.98 -17.75 -11.32
C ILE A 224 3.65 -16.75 -10.19
N LEU A 225 2.60 -15.98 -10.41
CA LEU A 225 2.03 -15.12 -9.37
C LEU A 225 0.91 -15.90 -8.68
N ASP A 226 1.17 -16.43 -7.48
CA ASP A 226 0.23 -17.24 -6.70
C ASP A 226 -0.45 -16.43 -5.57
N LYS A 227 0.20 -15.42 -5.09
CA LYS A 227 -0.30 -14.50 -4.05
C LYS A 227 0.34 -13.14 -4.14
N ILE A 228 -0.38 -12.14 -3.66
CA ILE A 228 0.05 -10.74 -3.66
C ILE A 228 0.10 -10.24 -2.22
N PRO A 229 1.29 -10.06 -1.64
CA PRO A 229 1.41 -9.50 -0.30
C PRO A 229 1.08 -8.00 -0.32
N VAL A 230 0.17 -7.59 0.54
CA VAL A 230 -0.16 -6.18 0.76
C VAL A 230 0.15 -5.84 2.20
N TRP A 231 1.10 -4.96 2.41
CA TRP A 231 1.46 -4.46 3.73
C TRP A 231 0.73 -3.16 4.03
N ILE A 232 -0.22 -3.22 4.96
CA ILE A 232 -0.96 -2.05 5.45
C ILE A 232 -0.06 -1.31 6.45
N CYS A 233 0.51 -0.20 5.99
CA CYS A 233 1.54 0.55 6.72
C CYS A 233 0.96 1.35 7.90
N GLY A 234 -0.34 1.62 7.89
CA GLY A 234 -1.01 2.41 8.91
C GLY A 234 -1.87 3.51 8.29
N PHE A 235 -2.26 4.48 9.09
CA PHE A 235 -3.10 5.58 8.65
C PHE A 235 -2.64 6.92 9.26
N ALA A 236 -3.13 8.02 8.67
CA ALA A 236 -2.98 9.37 9.18
C ALA A 236 -4.31 10.12 9.08
N TYR A 237 -4.59 10.99 10.05
CA TYR A 237 -5.64 11.99 9.88
C TYR A 237 -5.15 13.10 8.95
N VAL A 238 -6.06 13.72 8.24
CA VAL A 238 -5.73 14.74 7.22
C VAL A 238 -4.98 15.94 7.80
N ASP A 239 -5.28 16.33 9.02
CA ASP A 239 -4.65 17.42 9.76
C ASP A 239 -3.23 17.11 10.26
N GLU A 240 -2.81 15.86 10.18
CA GLU A 240 -1.46 15.42 10.53
C GLU A 240 -0.48 15.36 9.35
N LEU A 241 -0.96 15.69 8.15
CA LEU A 241 -0.15 15.66 6.93
C LEU A 241 0.69 16.93 6.82
N GLU A 242 1.94 16.77 6.40
CA GLU A 242 2.88 17.88 6.19
C GLU A 242 2.82 18.32 4.72
N GLN A 243 2.65 19.63 4.48
CA GLN A 243 2.72 20.21 3.14
C GLN A 243 4.18 20.42 2.74
N VAL A 244 4.59 19.82 1.62
CA VAL A 244 5.97 19.89 1.14
C VAL A 244 6.03 20.02 -0.39
N THR A 245 7.14 20.57 -0.90
CA THR A 245 7.44 20.64 -2.34
C THR A 245 8.36 19.53 -2.83
N GLU A 246 8.99 18.82 -1.89
CA GLU A 246 9.90 17.71 -2.18
C GLU A 246 9.88 16.67 -1.05
N ILE A 247 10.28 15.47 -1.38
CA ILE A 247 10.65 14.40 -0.42
C ILE A 247 12.02 13.85 -0.80
N PRO A 248 12.72 13.11 0.07
CA PRO A 248 14.02 12.54 -0.25
C PRO A 248 14.03 11.76 -1.57
N GLY A 249 14.75 12.30 -2.56
CA GLY A 249 14.91 11.69 -3.89
C GLY A 249 13.80 12.01 -4.90
N GLN A 250 12.87 12.91 -4.59
CA GLN A 250 11.81 13.32 -5.52
C GLN A 250 11.38 14.77 -5.28
N GLU A 251 11.51 15.63 -6.28
CA GLU A 251 10.89 16.95 -6.35
C GLU A 251 9.51 16.87 -7.00
N PHE A 252 8.57 17.67 -6.54
CA PHE A 252 7.22 17.74 -7.10
C PHE A 252 7.11 18.88 -8.10
N SER A 253 7.20 18.54 -9.39
CA SER A 253 7.18 19.53 -10.50
C SER A 253 5.88 20.35 -10.60
N ASN A 254 4.78 19.86 -10.03
CA ASN A 254 3.46 20.46 -10.14
C ASN A 254 2.93 20.99 -8.78
N GLY A 255 3.77 21.75 -8.06
CA GLY A 255 3.40 22.36 -6.78
C GLY A 255 3.63 21.45 -5.58
N HIS A 256 2.96 21.77 -4.48
CA HIS A 256 3.11 21.03 -3.23
C HIS A 256 2.31 19.73 -3.17
N ARG A 257 2.67 18.89 -2.21
CA ARG A 257 1.97 17.66 -1.84
C ARG A 257 1.79 17.62 -0.33
N TYR A 258 0.85 16.81 0.10
CA TYR A 258 0.64 16.50 1.51
C TYR A 258 1.22 15.11 1.78
N VAL A 259 2.14 15.03 2.75
CA VAL A 259 2.92 13.81 2.97
C VAL A 259 2.97 13.42 4.45
N LYS A 260 3.18 12.13 4.70
CA LYS A 260 3.57 11.61 6.00
C LYS A 260 4.49 10.41 5.80
N SER A 261 5.63 10.39 6.51
CA SER A 261 6.52 9.22 6.44
C SER A 261 5.86 8.00 7.08
N VAL A 262 6.14 6.81 6.55
CA VAL A 262 5.50 5.58 7.03
C VAL A 262 5.79 5.31 8.51
N GLY A 263 7.00 5.64 8.98
CA GLY A 263 7.35 5.49 10.39
C GLY A 263 6.58 6.39 11.36
N LYS A 264 5.86 7.40 10.85
CA LYS A 264 5.00 8.31 11.63
C LYS A 264 3.51 7.97 11.52
N LEU A 265 3.11 6.95 10.75
CA LEU A 265 1.72 6.55 10.63
C LEU A 265 1.25 5.85 11.92
N HIS A 266 -0.03 6.03 12.23
CA HIS A 266 -0.69 5.27 13.29
C HIS A 266 -0.85 3.81 12.86
N ASN A 267 -0.29 2.86 13.59
CA ASN A 267 -0.36 1.46 13.16
C ASN A 267 -0.41 0.44 14.31
N THR A 268 -0.45 0.87 15.58
CA THR A 268 -0.65 -0.06 16.70
C THR A 268 -2.08 -0.61 16.71
N ASP A 269 -2.31 -1.75 17.37
CA ASP A 269 -3.67 -2.29 17.53
C ASP A 269 -4.59 -1.27 18.22
N LYS A 270 -4.05 -0.52 19.19
CA LYS A 270 -4.77 0.55 19.89
C LYS A 270 -5.20 1.67 18.95
N ASP A 271 -4.33 2.05 18.00
CA ASP A 271 -4.66 3.07 17.01
C ASP A 271 -5.80 2.63 16.10
N TRP A 272 -5.72 1.39 15.61
CA TRP A 272 -6.76 0.82 14.76
C TRP A 272 -8.11 0.70 15.49
N LEU A 273 -8.13 0.21 16.72
CA LEU A 273 -9.36 0.15 17.53
C LEU A 273 -9.94 1.55 17.77
N LYS A 274 -9.08 2.55 18.00
CA LYS A 274 -9.51 3.95 18.15
C LYS A 274 -10.10 4.50 16.84
N LEU A 275 -9.49 4.19 15.67
CA LEU A 275 -10.05 4.58 14.38
C LEU A 275 -11.42 3.92 14.17
N ILE A 276 -11.51 2.60 14.32
CA ILE A 276 -12.74 1.83 14.13
C ILE A 276 -13.89 2.38 15.01
N SER A 277 -13.60 2.75 16.25
CA SER A 277 -14.60 3.32 17.16
C SER A 277 -15.14 4.70 16.72
N LYS A 278 -14.41 5.39 15.84
CA LYS A 278 -14.82 6.68 15.28
C LYS A 278 -15.55 6.55 13.93
N LEU A 279 -15.36 5.43 13.23
CA LEU A 279 -16.06 5.12 11.98
C LEU A 279 -17.54 4.82 12.24
#